data_8f5290c1aa08b7cbd7304b64c872dc1e
#
_entry.id   8f5290c1aa08b7cbd7304b64c872dc1e
#
_cell.length_a   1.000
_cell.length_b   1.000
_cell.length_c   1.000
_cell.angle_alpha   90.00
_cell.angle_beta   90.00
_cell.angle_gamma   90.00
#
_symmetry.space_group_name_H-M   'P 1'
#
loop_
_entity.id
_entity.type
_entity.pdbx_description
1 polymer ?
#
loop_
_entity_poly.entity_id
_entity_poly.type
_entity_poly.pdbx_seq_one_letter_code
_entity_poly.pdbx_strand_id
1 'polypeptide(L)'
;EPRAKTYQKALFSPTTASINPIELMGSLLSDAIQEGVKLKVNSQYINRVGKRSIKTSNGIIEAKYIINAGGLYADKIGKDFGFSKDHRILPFKGLYLYSNEPPGALKTHIYPVPNLTNPFLGVHFTITTDNKIKIGPTAIPAFWREQYRGWSNFNMPELTEITLRQAGLFLSSNFDFKALA
;
A
#
# COMPACT_ATOMS: atom_id res chain seq x y z
N GLU A 1 -24.30 -8.21 -13.12
CA GLU A 1 -23.85 -9.49 -12.52
C GLU A 1 -25.00 -10.12 -11.73
N PRO A 2 -25.61 -11.20 -12.25
CA PRO A 2 -26.82 -11.79 -11.64
C PRO A 2 -26.57 -12.49 -10.29
N ARG A 3 -25.31 -12.81 -9.98
CA ARG A 3 -24.94 -13.44 -8.70
C ARG A 3 -24.76 -12.45 -7.56
N ALA A 4 -24.64 -11.14 -7.88
CA ALA A 4 -24.52 -10.11 -6.86
C ALA A 4 -25.87 -9.95 -6.14
N LYS A 5 -25.84 -10.02 -4.81
CA LYS A 5 -27.01 -9.77 -3.97
C LYS A 5 -26.87 -8.40 -3.32
N THR A 6 -27.92 -7.61 -3.37
CA THR A 6 -27.98 -6.31 -2.69
C THR A 6 -29.17 -6.30 -1.74
N TYR A 7 -29.13 -5.48 -0.70
CA TYR A 7 -30.24 -5.35 0.24
C TYR A 7 -31.44 -4.65 -0.41
N GLN A 8 -31.22 -3.53 -1.07
CA GLN A 8 -32.27 -2.77 -1.75
C GLN A 8 -31.84 -2.32 -3.15
N LYS A 9 -30.74 -1.59 -3.23
CA LYS A 9 -30.22 -0.96 -4.45
C LYS A 9 -28.71 -1.14 -4.54
N ALA A 10 -28.18 -1.04 -5.74
CA ALA A 10 -26.74 -0.96 -6.00
C ALA A 10 -26.45 0.28 -6.85
N LEU A 11 -25.28 0.87 -6.64
CA LEU A 11 -24.74 1.89 -7.52
C LEU A 11 -23.98 1.21 -8.65
N PHE A 12 -24.28 1.57 -9.89
CA PHE A 12 -23.56 1.09 -11.06
C PHE A 12 -22.70 2.22 -11.65
N SER A 13 -21.40 1.95 -11.82
CA SER A 13 -20.47 2.83 -12.51
C SER A 13 -20.04 2.19 -13.82
N PRO A 14 -20.55 2.67 -14.97
CA PRO A 14 -20.25 2.07 -16.29
C PRO A 14 -18.83 2.34 -16.77
N THR A 15 -18.12 3.30 -16.17
CA THR A 15 -16.77 3.74 -16.58
C THR A 15 -15.65 3.19 -15.71
N THR A 16 -15.99 2.38 -14.70
CA THR A 16 -14.97 1.76 -13.83
C THR A 16 -14.20 0.70 -14.62
N ALA A 17 -12.88 0.77 -14.59
CA ALA A 17 -11.99 -0.13 -15.30
C ALA A 17 -10.81 -0.55 -14.44
N SER A 18 -10.20 -1.69 -14.80
CA SER A 18 -8.90 -2.10 -14.26
C SER A 18 -7.76 -1.54 -15.11
N ILE A 19 -6.66 -1.22 -14.47
CA ILE A 19 -5.43 -0.81 -15.13
C ILE A 19 -4.28 -1.73 -14.70
N ASN A 20 -3.34 -1.99 -15.59
CA ASN A 20 -2.10 -2.67 -15.26
C ASN A 20 -1.14 -1.67 -14.55
N PRO A 21 -0.85 -1.83 -13.27
CA PRO A 21 -0.01 -0.87 -12.55
C PRO A 21 1.43 -0.84 -13.04
N ILE A 22 1.94 -1.91 -13.61
CA ILE A 22 3.31 -1.97 -14.16
C ILE A 22 3.41 -1.10 -15.41
N GLU A 23 2.46 -1.23 -16.33
CA GLU A 23 2.39 -0.43 -17.54
C GLU A 23 2.17 1.05 -17.21
N LEU A 24 1.26 1.34 -16.27
CA LEU A 24 1.03 2.71 -15.80
C LEU A 24 2.31 3.34 -15.26
N MET A 25 3.03 2.65 -14.36
CA MET A 25 4.26 3.17 -13.78
C MET A 25 5.37 3.31 -14.83
N GLY A 26 5.44 2.41 -15.80
CA GLY A 26 6.36 2.52 -16.93
C GLY A 26 6.09 3.75 -17.79
N SER A 27 4.83 4.02 -18.08
CA SER A 27 4.42 5.23 -18.84
C SER A 27 4.75 6.51 -18.07
N LEU A 28 4.36 6.60 -16.79
CA LEU A 28 4.67 7.76 -15.95
C LEU A 28 6.18 8.00 -15.83
N LEU A 29 6.98 6.94 -15.75
CA LEU A 29 8.43 7.05 -15.72
C LEU A 29 8.97 7.61 -17.05
N SER A 30 8.46 7.11 -18.18
CA SER A 30 8.84 7.60 -19.51
C SER A 30 8.55 9.08 -19.66
N ASP A 31 7.34 9.51 -19.30
CA ASP A 31 6.93 10.91 -19.35
C ASP A 31 7.83 11.79 -18.46
N ALA A 32 8.10 11.34 -17.23
CA ALA A 32 8.97 12.07 -16.30
C ALA A 32 10.40 12.25 -16.87
N ILE A 33 10.95 11.22 -17.51
CA ILE A 33 12.28 11.31 -18.14
C ILE A 33 12.26 12.29 -19.32
N GLN A 34 11.21 12.27 -20.14
CA GLN A 34 11.03 13.21 -21.25
C GLN A 34 10.95 14.67 -20.76
N GLU A 35 10.30 14.89 -19.61
CA GLU A 35 10.23 16.21 -18.94
C GLU A 35 11.54 16.58 -18.20
N GLY A 36 12.60 15.80 -18.35
CA GLY A 36 13.93 16.11 -17.80
C GLY A 36 14.16 15.66 -16.35
N VAL A 37 13.28 14.84 -15.78
CA VAL A 37 13.48 14.26 -14.45
C VAL A 37 14.64 13.27 -14.49
N LYS A 38 15.58 13.42 -13.56
CA LYS A 38 16.73 12.50 -13.39
C LYS A 38 16.39 11.42 -12.39
N LEU A 39 16.09 10.22 -12.86
CA LEU A 39 15.92 9.06 -12.00
C LEU A 39 17.29 8.55 -11.52
N LYS A 40 17.44 8.36 -10.21
CA LYS A 40 18.59 7.72 -9.58
C LYS A 40 18.15 6.41 -8.91
N VAL A 41 18.23 5.33 -9.64
CA VAL A 41 18.00 3.97 -9.11
C VAL A 41 19.17 3.54 -8.20
N ASN A 42 18.95 2.52 -7.37
CA ASN A 42 19.93 2.00 -6.42
C ASN A 42 20.54 3.07 -5.49
N SER A 43 19.79 4.14 -5.24
CA SER A 43 20.18 5.28 -4.40
C SER A 43 19.30 5.31 -3.16
N GLN A 44 19.58 4.41 -2.21
CA GLN A 44 18.82 4.30 -0.98
C GLN A 44 19.05 5.54 -0.09
N TYR A 45 17.96 6.13 0.40
CA TYR A 45 18.02 7.15 1.44
C TYR A 45 18.62 6.57 2.72
N ILE A 46 19.57 7.28 3.34
CA ILE A 46 20.21 6.89 4.60
C ILE A 46 19.73 7.80 5.72
N ASN A 47 20.00 9.11 5.61
CA ASN A 47 19.60 10.09 6.60
C ASN A 47 19.64 11.52 6.02
N ARG A 48 19.08 12.45 6.77
CA ARG A 48 19.26 13.88 6.56
C ARG A 48 20.65 14.32 7.04
N VAL A 49 21.33 15.16 6.26
CA VAL A 49 22.64 15.74 6.63
C VAL A 49 22.62 17.27 6.70
N GLY A 50 21.53 17.92 6.26
CA GLY A 50 21.36 19.36 6.32
C GLY A 50 19.90 19.78 6.12
N LYS A 51 19.63 21.08 6.08
CA LYS A 51 18.26 21.58 5.82
C LYS A 51 17.74 21.17 4.45
N ARG A 52 18.61 21.08 3.46
CA ARG A 52 18.31 20.82 2.05
C ARG A 52 19.18 19.71 1.47
N SER A 53 19.75 18.85 2.33
CA SER A 53 20.71 17.82 1.93
C SER A 53 20.37 16.50 2.58
N ILE A 54 20.42 15.46 1.78
CA ILE A 54 20.23 14.06 2.20
C ILE A 54 21.44 13.23 1.82
N LYS A 55 21.76 12.25 2.65
CA LYS A 55 22.73 11.20 2.35
C LYS A 55 22.00 10.00 1.74
N THR A 56 22.52 9.52 0.64
CA THR A 56 22.10 8.28 0.00
C THR A 56 23.26 7.29 -0.05
N SER A 57 22.99 6.04 -0.43
CA SER A 57 24.04 5.03 -0.66
C SER A 57 25.05 5.45 -1.74
N ASN A 58 24.69 6.39 -2.62
CA ASN A 58 25.51 6.87 -3.73
C ASN A 58 26.01 8.32 -3.55
N GLY A 59 26.00 8.83 -2.31
CA GLY A 59 26.52 10.15 -2.00
C GLY A 59 25.45 11.12 -1.46
N ILE A 60 25.84 12.39 -1.35
CA ILE A 60 24.99 13.47 -0.85
C ILE A 60 24.23 14.10 -2.02
N ILE A 61 22.96 14.38 -1.82
CA ILE A 61 22.10 15.10 -2.76
C ILE A 61 21.64 16.37 -2.07
N GLU A 62 21.81 17.50 -2.77
CA GLU A 62 21.29 18.80 -2.35
C GLU A 62 20.18 19.26 -3.27
N ALA A 63 19.11 19.84 -2.71
CA ALA A 63 17.97 20.32 -3.47
C ALA A 63 17.31 21.52 -2.76
N LYS A 64 16.69 22.42 -3.53
CA LYS A 64 15.91 23.54 -2.96
C LYS A 64 14.73 23.04 -2.13
N TYR A 65 14.08 21.98 -2.58
CA TYR A 65 12.96 21.32 -1.92
C TYR A 65 13.18 19.82 -1.94
N ILE A 66 12.71 19.15 -0.87
CA ILE A 66 12.74 17.70 -0.73
C ILE A 66 11.31 17.24 -0.48
N ILE A 67 10.82 16.34 -1.32
CA ILE A 67 9.50 15.72 -1.18
C ILE A 67 9.68 14.31 -0.69
N ASN A 68 9.08 13.99 0.45
CA ASN A 68 9.08 12.65 1.00
C ASN A 68 7.90 11.85 0.42
N ALA A 69 8.18 10.99 -0.54
CA ALA A 69 7.26 10.01 -1.11
C ALA A 69 7.75 8.57 -0.82
N GLY A 70 8.35 8.35 0.35
CA GLY A 70 9.04 7.12 0.74
C GLY A 70 8.14 5.92 1.09
N GLY A 71 6.82 5.97 0.79
CA GLY A 71 5.92 4.84 0.96
C GLY A 71 5.99 4.25 2.37
N LEU A 72 6.31 2.98 2.50
CA LEU A 72 6.42 2.26 3.78
C LEU A 72 7.45 2.86 4.75
N TYR A 73 8.35 3.72 4.28
CA TYR A 73 9.40 4.36 5.09
C TYR A 73 9.17 5.86 5.31
N ALA A 74 8.05 6.40 4.85
CA ALA A 74 7.76 7.83 4.90
C ALA A 74 7.78 8.40 6.35
N ASP A 75 7.35 7.62 7.34
CA ASP A 75 7.42 8.02 8.76
C ASP A 75 8.85 8.12 9.28
N LYS A 76 9.75 7.22 8.86
CA LYS A 76 11.18 7.26 9.24
C LYS A 76 11.85 8.49 8.63
N ILE A 77 11.66 8.71 7.33
CA ILE A 77 12.19 9.88 6.62
C ILE A 77 11.63 11.18 7.21
N GLY A 78 10.32 11.23 7.45
CA GLY A 78 9.68 12.40 8.04
C GLY A 78 10.29 12.79 9.40
N LYS A 79 10.63 11.82 10.25
CA LYS A 79 11.25 12.06 11.55
C LYS A 79 12.64 12.67 11.45
N ASP A 80 13.44 12.26 10.48
CA ASP A 80 14.77 12.85 10.25
C ASP A 80 14.66 14.35 9.92
N PHE A 81 13.55 14.78 9.35
CA PHE A 81 13.26 16.19 9.08
C PHE A 81 12.50 16.90 10.19
N GLY A 82 12.21 16.20 11.30
CA GLY A 82 11.49 16.75 12.45
C GLY A 82 9.97 16.69 12.35
N PHE A 83 9.44 16.05 11.31
CA PHE A 83 8.00 15.84 11.11
C PHE A 83 7.57 14.45 11.62
N SER A 84 6.28 14.20 11.66
CA SER A 84 5.68 12.88 11.94
C SER A 84 6.14 12.24 13.26
N LYS A 85 6.45 13.04 14.28
CA LYS A 85 6.95 12.55 15.58
C LYS A 85 5.96 11.61 16.25
N ASP A 86 4.67 11.94 16.15
CA ASP A 86 3.56 11.22 16.79
C ASP A 86 2.89 10.20 15.84
N HIS A 87 3.41 10.06 14.61
CA HIS A 87 2.88 9.15 13.62
C HIS A 87 3.84 8.01 13.33
N ARG A 88 3.27 6.86 13.02
CA ARG A 88 4.01 5.64 12.67
C ARG A 88 3.24 4.87 11.60
N ILE A 89 3.96 4.26 10.68
CA ILE A 89 3.35 3.31 9.75
C ILE A 89 3.30 1.95 10.43
N LEU A 90 2.10 1.37 10.45
CA LEU A 90 1.86 0.00 10.84
C LEU A 90 1.48 -0.79 9.58
N PRO A 91 2.34 -1.71 9.12
CA PRO A 91 2.11 -2.39 7.85
C PRO A 91 1.05 -3.50 7.98
N PHE A 92 0.20 -3.59 6.96
CA PHE A 92 -0.71 -4.71 6.75
C PHE A 92 -0.53 -5.25 5.33
N LYS A 93 -0.76 -6.55 5.16
CA LYS A 93 -0.74 -7.21 3.86
C LYS A 93 -2.17 -7.43 3.37
N GLY A 94 -2.43 -7.09 2.12
CA GLY A 94 -3.65 -7.49 1.43
C GLY A 94 -3.47 -8.87 0.78
N LEU A 95 -4.22 -9.85 1.23
CA LEU A 95 -4.26 -11.17 0.61
C LEU A 95 -5.37 -11.21 -0.44
N TYR A 96 -5.08 -11.87 -1.55
CA TYR A 96 -6.01 -12.04 -2.65
C TYR A 96 -6.06 -13.50 -3.08
N LEU A 97 -7.26 -13.92 -3.47
CA LEU A 97 -7.51 -15.18 -4.14
C LEU A 97 -7.79 -14.91 -5.62
N TYR A 98 -7.50 -15.87 -6.45
CA TYR A 98 -7.92 -15.88 -7.85
C TYR A 98 -8.91 -17.01 -8.05
N SER A 99 -10.01 -16.71 -8.73
CA SER A 99 -10.99 -17.73 -9.11
C SER A 99 -10.45 -18.61 -10.24
N ASN A 100 -10.83 -19.87 -10.23
CA ASN A 100 -10.57 -20.81 -11.32
C ASN A 100 -11.67 -20.76 -12.39
N GLU A 101 -12.66 -19.88 -12.24
CA GLU A 101 -13.70 -19.71 -13.26
C GLU A 101 -13.12 -19.14 -14.57
N PRO A 102 -13.72 -19.49 -15.72
CA PRO A 102 -13.23 -18.99 -17.01
C PRO A 102 -13.38 -17.47 -17.13
N PRO A 103 -12.56 -16.83 -17.99
CA PRO A 103 -12.72 -15.42 -18.31
C PRO A 103 -14.15 -15.07 -18.71
N GLY A 104 -14.67 -13.94 -18.22
CA GLY A 104 -16.05 -13.51 -18.47
C GLY A 104 -17.12 -14.15 -17.58
N ALA A 105 -16.76 -15.04 -16.66
CA ALA A 105 -17.71 -15.56 -15.67
C ALA A 105 -18.22 -14.47 -14.72
N LEU A 106 -17.38 -13.50 -14.38
CA LEU A 106 -17.76 -12.25 -13.71
C LEU A 106 -17.99 -11.16 -14.76
N LYS A 107 -19.13 -10.49 -14.73
CA LYS A 107 -19.51 -9.49 -15.76
C LYS A 107 -19.07 -8.07 -15.43
N THR A 108 -18.85 -7.76 -14.17
CA THR A 108 -18.43 -6.44 -13.70
C THR A 108 -17.76 -6.55 -12.34
N HIS A 109 -16.99 -5.53 -11.96
CA HIS A 109 -16.46 -5.43 -10.59
C HIS A 109 -17.59 -5.32 -9.58
N ILE A 110 -17.40 -5.90 -8.40
CA ILE A 110 -18.38 -5.85 -7.31
C ILE A 110 -17.67 -5.40 -6.05
N TYR A 111 -18.14 -4.29 -5.48
CA TYR A 111 -17.64 -3.74 -4.23
C TYR A 111 -18.75 -3.74 -3.18
N PRO A 112 -18.48 -4.12 -1.93
CA PRO A 112 -19.41 -3.93 -0.85
C PRO A 112 -19.55 -2.45 -0.51
N VAL A 113 -20.65 -2.08 0.13
CA VAL A 113 -20.75 -0.77 0.77
C VAL A 113 -19.70 -0.68 1.88
N PRO A 114 -18.87 0.38 1.91
CA PRO A 114 -17.81 0.51 2.91
C PRO A 114 -18.38 0.55 4.33
N ASN A 115 -17.77 -0.19 5.23
CA ASN A 115 -17.98 -0.02 6.67
C ASN A 115 -17.05 1.10 7.15
N LEU A 116 -17.60 2.26 7.51
CA LEU A 116 -16.82 3.43 7.90
C LEU A 116 -16.06 3.26 9.23
N THR A 117 -16.41 2.26 10.03
CA THR A 117 -15.68 1.93 11.27
C THR A 117 -14.47 1.04 11.01
N ASN A 118 -14.41 0.39 9.84
CA ASN A 118 -13.30 -0.46 9.46
C ASN A 118 -12.32 0.33 8.55
N PRO A 119 -11.05 0.51 8.94
CA PRO A 119 -10.08 1.25 8.14
C PRO A 119 -9.66 0.52 6.85
N PHE A 120 -10.04 -0.75 6.69
CA PHE A 120 -9.71 -1.54 5.51
C PHE A 120 -10.87 -1.61 4.53
N LEU A 121 -10.52 -1.76 3.26
CA LEU A 121 -11.49 -2.04 2.22
C LEU A 121 -12.12 -3.42 2.45
N GLY A 122 -13.44 -3.51 2.27
CA GLY A 122 -14.13 -4.79 2.27
C GLY A 122 -13.67 -5.67 1.10
N VAL A 123 -13.82 -6.98 1.26
CA VAL A 123 -13.54 -7.95 0.18
C VAL A 123 -14.40 -7.63 -1.04
N HIS A 124 -13.77 -7.47 -2.18
CA HIS A 124 -14.41 -7.15 -3.43
C HIS A 124 -13.94 -8.08 -4.56
N PHE A 125 -14.71 -8.13 -5.63
CA PHE A 125 -14.41 -8.90 -6.82
C PHE A 125 -13.97 -7.96 -7.92
N THR A 126 -12.80 -8.22 -8.48
CA THR A 126 -12.21 -7.40 -9.54
C THR A 126 -11.87 -8.27 -10.74
N ILE A 127 -12.19 -7.79 -11.93
CA ILE A 127 -11.70 -8.36 -13.18
C ILE A 127 -10.35 -7.70 -13.45
N THR A 128 -9.28 -8.48 -13.52
CA THR A 128 -7.95 -8.00 -13.84
C THR A 128 -7.79 -7.71 -15.33
N THR A 129 -6.72 -7.03 -15.73
CA THR A 129 -6.47 -6.71 -17.15
C THR A 129 -6.23 -7.96 -18.02
N ASP A 130 -5.84 -9.08 -17.41
CA ASP A 130 -5.72 -10.40 -18.03
C ASP A 130 -7.00 -11.25 -17.89
N ASN A 131 -8.14 -10.60 -17.61
CA ASN A 131 -9.48 -11.20 -17.48
C ASN A 131 -9.62 -12.27 -16.39
N LYS A 132 -8.74 -12.32 -15.40
CA LYS A 132 -8.92 -13.18 -14.23
C LYS A 132 -9.80 -12.51 -13.19
N ILE A 133 -10.50 -13.31 -12.42
CA ILE A 133 -11.31 -12.82 -11.29
C ILE A 133 -10.45 -12.85 -10.04
N LYS A 134 -10.23 -11.67 -9.46
CA LYS A 134 -9.48 -11.47 -8.23
C LYS A 134 -10.43 -11.12 -7.08
N ILE A 135 -10.27 -11.78 -5.95
CA ILE A 135 -11.13 -11.67 -4.76
C ILE A 135 -10.26 -11.20 -3.59
N GLY A 136 -10.66 -10.13 -2.94
CA GLY A 136 -9.92 -9.54 -1.83
C GLY A 136 -9.97 -8.01 -1.86
N PRO A 137 -9.12 -7.34 -1.04
CA PRO A 137 -8.16 -7.95 -0.12
C PRO A 137 -8.78 -8.44 1.18
N THR A 138 -8.12 -9.41 1.82
CA THR A 138 -8.23 -9.63 3.26
C THR A 138 -6.99 -9.03 3.89
N ALA A 139 -7.13 -8.09 4.81
CA ALA A 139 -6.00 -7.44 5.46
C ALA A 139 -5.51 -8.29 6.63
N ILE A 140 -4.21 -8.61 6.66
CA ILE A 140 -3.56 -9.26 7.79
C ILE A 140 -2.37 -8.45 8.27
N PRO A 141 -2.04 -8.45 9.57
CA PRO A 141 -0.85 -7.79 10.08
C PRO A 141 0.43 -8.26 9.38
N ALA A 142 1.33 -7.32 9.09
CA ALA A 142 2.70 -7.64 8.69
C ALA A 142 3.64 -7.35 9.86
N PHE A 143 4.69 -8.15 10.02
CA PHE A 143 5.63 -8.07 11.15
C PHE A 143 6.89 -7.27 10.83
N TRP A 144 7.16 -7.00 9.54
CA TRP A 144 8.13 -6.02 9.08
C TRP A 144 7.61 -5.37 7.80
N ARG A 145 8.15 -4.21 7.44
CA ARG A 145 7.56 -3.33 6.41
C ARG A 145 7.42 -3.99 5.04
N GLU A 146 8.41 -4.78 4.65
CA GLU A 146 8.44 -5.42 3.34
C GLU A 146 8.16 -6.93 3.40
N GLN A 147 7.33 -7.36 4.33
CA GLN A 147 6.89 -8.74 4.42
C GLN A 147 5.86 -9.10 3.33
N TYR A 148 6.28 -9.14 2.09
CA TYR A 148 5.37 -9.50 0.99
C TYR A 148 5.05 -11.00 0.95
N ARG A 149 6.05 -11.86 1.18
CA ARG A 149 5.88 -13.32 1.16
C ARG A 149 6.73 -13.98 2.25
N GLY A 150 6.13 -14.84 3.05
CA GLY A 150 6.82 -15.64 4.06
C GLY A 150 7.88 -14.83 4.84
N TRP A 151 9.12 -15.26 4.74
CA TRP A 151 10.28 -14.63 5.38
C TRP A 151 11.07 -13.68 4.45
N SER A 152 10.53 -13.32 3.30
CA SER A 152 11.21 -12.38 2.40
C SER A 152 11.46 -11.03 3.08
N ASN A 153 12.62 -10.43 2.79
CA ASN A 153 13.03 -9.13 3.33
C ASN A 153 12.98 -9.05 4.86
N PHE A 154 13.27 -10.17 5.55
CA PHE A 154 13.24 -10.24 6.99
C PHE A 154 14.10 -9.17 7.65
N ASN A 155 13.55 -8.48 8.64
CA ASN A 155 14.21 -7.41 9.38
C ASN A 155 13.88 -7.50 10.86
N MET A 156 14.84 -7.98 11.68
CA MET A 156 14.66 -8.18 13.12
C MET A 156 14.31 -6.89 13.89
N PRO A 157 14.99 -5.73 13.68
CA PRO A 157 14.59 -4.47 14.29
C PRO A 157 13.14 -4.08 13.98
N GLU A 158 12.68 -4.27 12.76
CA GLU A 158 11.29 -3.97 12.38
C GLU A 158 10.30 -4.96 12.98
N LEU A 159 10.64 -6.24 13.02
CA LEU A 159 9.84 -7.25 13.71
C LEU A 159 9.55 -6.84 15.15
N THR A 160 10.59 -6.48 15.91
CA THR A 160 10.45 -6.06 17.31
C THR A 160 9.61 -4.79 17.43
N GLU A 161 9.95 -3.77 16.65
CA GLU A 161 9.25 -2.48 16.64
C GLU A 161 7.75 -2.64 16.32
N ILE A 162 7.44 -3.38 15.26
CA ILE A 162 6.06 -3.52 14.77
C ILE A 162 5.24 -4.43 15.68
N THR A 163 5.82 -5.53 16.17
CA THR A 163 5.14 -6.42 17.11
C THR A 163 4.74 -5.71 18.41
N LEU A 164 5.65 -4.92 18.98
CA LEU A 164 5.35 -4.12 20.18
C LEU A 164 4.21 -3.12 19.93
N ARG A 165 4.16 -2.51 18.76
CA ARG A 165 3.09 -1.58 18.39
C ARG A 165 1.75 -2.28 18.18
N GLN A 166 1.75 -3.44 17.52
CA GLN A 166 0.55 -4.26 17.35
C GLN A 166 0.01 -4.71 18.69
N ALA A 167 0.87 -5.18 19.60
CA ALA A 167 0.51 -5.52 20.95
C ALA A 167 -0.09 -4.34 21.72
N GLY A 168 0.52 -3.16 21.60
CA GLY A 168 -0.01 -1.92 22.20
C GLY A 168 -1.39 -1.55 21.68
N LEU A 169 -1.65 -1.67 20.39
CA LEU A 169 -2.98 -1.45 19.81
C LEU A 169 -3.99 -2.51 20.25
N PHE A 170 -3.58 -3.77 20.34
CA PHE A 170 -4.44 -4.85 20.81
C PHE A 170 -4.90 -4.65 22.26
N LEU A 171 -4.05 -4.06 23.11
CA LEU A 171 -4.34 -3.73 24.49
C LEU A 171 -5.05 -2.38 24.65
N SER A 172 -5.03 -1.55 23.63
CA SER A 172 -5.67 -0.23 23.63
C SER A 172 -7.16 -0.34 23.40
N SER A 173 -7.93 0.48 24.11
CA SER A 173 -9.38 0.61 23.89
C SER A 173 -9.74 1.59 22.76
N ASN A 174 -8.77 2.33 22.23
CA ASN A 174 -9.01 3.42 21.27
C ASN A 174 -9.21 2.94 19.83
N PHE A 175 -8.91 1.69 19.55
CA PHE A 175 -9.04 1.08 18.23
C PHE A 175 -9.41 -0.39 18.37
N ASP A 176 -10.48 -0.80 17.72
CA ASP A 176 -10.91 -2.22 17.78
C ASP A 176 -10.03 -3.09 16.87
N PHE A 177 -8.77 -3.23 17.27
CA PHE A 177 -7.81 -4.09 16.59
C PHE A 177 -8.22 -5.56 16.63
N LYS A 178 -9.00 -5.97 17.66
CA LYS A 178 -9.48 -7.34 17.83
C LYS A 178 -10.49 -7.76 16.77
N ALA A 179 -11.28 -6.80 16.28
CA ALA A 179 -12.21 -7.06 15.18
C ALA A 179 -11.52 -7.26 13.81
N LEU A 180 -10.21 -6.98 13.73
CA LEU A 180 -9.42 -7.04 12.50
C LEU A 180 -8.42 -8.20 12.48
N ALA A 181 -8.19 -8.84 13.63
CA ALA A 181 -7.27 -9.97 13.79
C ALA A 181 -8.02 -11.29 13.75
#